data_8758f0b0abdc3e759a99135ff3a9da51
#
_entry.id   8758f0b0abdc3e759a99135ff3a9da51
#
_cell.length_a   1.000
_cell.length_b   1.000
_cell.length_c   1.000
_cell.angle_alpha   90.00
_cell.angle_beta   90.00
_cell.angle_gamma   90.00
#
_symmetry.space_group_name_H-M   'P 1'
#
loop_
_entity.id
_entity.type
_entity.pdbx_description
1 polymer ?
#
loop_
_entity_poly.entity_id
_entity_poly.type
_entity_poly.pdbx_seq_one_letter_code
_entity_poly.pdbx_strand_id
1 'polypeptide(L)'
;MQSKASTVQAYLRSLPADRRAAISAVRDVILKNLDPSYEEGMQYGMIGYYVPHSVYPKGYHCDPKQPLPFAMLASQKNYMSLYLMCVYGGGDDESAGSKHARWLREAWAKTGKKLDMGKSCIRFKKAEDLPLELIGEAVKRVPAASYIRAIEAALSTPRANGTRQSARNKAAAR
;
A
#
# COMPACT_ATOMS: atom_id res chain seq x y z
N MET A 1 6.85 14.60 5.41
CA MET A 1 8.32 14.60 5.70
C MET A 1 8.72 13.17 5.92
N GLN A 2 9.73 12.66 5.20
CA GLN A 2 10.24 11.30 5.43
C GLN A 2 11.02 11.25 6.73
N SER A 3 10.79 10.20 7.55
CA SER A 3 11.53 10.00 8.79
C SER A 3 12.96 9.53 8.49
N LYS A 4 13.90 9.94 9.35
CA LYS A 4 15.29 9.43 9.34
C LYS A 4 15.50 8.25 10.29
N ALA A 5 14.42 7.76 10.92
CA ALA A 5 14.50 6.62 11.82
C ALA A 5 14.98 5.37 11.08
N SER A 6 15.94 4.67 11.65
CA SER A 6 16.52 3.43 11.08
C SER A 6 15.76 2.17 11.50
N THR A 7 14.89 2.26 12.51
CA THR A 7 14.09 1.14 12.99
C THR A 7 12.63 1.56 13.22
N VAL A 8 11.72 0.59 13.14
CA VAL A 8 10.28 0.82 13.42
C VAL A 8 10.07 1.35 14.83
N GLN A 9 10.81 0.83 15.82
CA GLN A 9 10.72 1.32 17.21
C GLN A 9 11.18 2.76 17.36
N ALA A 10 12.26 3.15 16.67
CA ALA A 10 12.72 4.54 16.68
C ALA A 10 11.71 5.46 15.99
N TYR A 11 11.10 4.99 14.89
CA TYR A 11 10.03 5.70 14.21
C TYR A 11 8.84 5.94 15.15
N LEU A 12 8.31 4.89 15.78
CA LEU A 12 7.17 4.99 16.71
C LEU A 12 7.48 5.94 17.88
N ARG A 13 8.69 5.85 18.47
CA ARG A 13 9.09 6.75 19.55
C ARG A 13 9.16 8.22 19.15
N SER A 14 9.43 8.51 17.89
CA SER A 14 9.50 9.88 17.36
C SER A 14 8.13 10.53 17.15
N LEU A 15 7.04 9.76 17.21
CA LEU A 15 5.69 10.26 16.96
C LEU A 15 5.07 10.87 18.23
N PRO A 16 4.21 11.89 18.10
CA PRO A 16 3.31 12.33 19.17
C PRO A 16 2.47 11.15 19.69
N ALA A 17 2.08 11.20 20.96
CA ALA A 17 1.45 10.07 21.67
C ALA A 17 0.16 9.57 20.98
N ASP A 18 -0.70 10.48 20.54
CA ASP A 18 -1.94 10.19 19.82
C ASP A 18 -1.70 9.48 18.50
N ARG A 19 -0.74 10.00 17.70
CA ARG A 19 -0.36 9.40 16.42
C ARG A 19 0.33 8.07 16.59
N ARG A 20 1.19 7.94 17.59
CA ARG A 20 1.83 6.67 17.93
C ARG A 20 0.80 5.60 18.29
N ALA A 21 -0.20 5.95 19.11
CA ALA A 21 -1.28 5.02 19.45
C ALA A 21 -2.06 4.56 18.21
N ALA A 22 -2.45 5.49 17.34
CA ALA A 22 -3.18 5.17 16.12
C ALA A 22 -2.35 4.32 15.12
N ILE A 23 -1.09 4.69 14.90
CA ILE A 23 -0.16 3.92 14.05
C ILE A 23 0.08 2.52 14.63
N SER A 24 0.27 2.40 15.95
CA SER A 24 0.47 1.10 16.61
C SER A 24 -0.75 0.21 16.45
N ALA A 25 -1.96 0.73 16.64
CA ALA A 25 -3.19 -0.06 16.46
C ALA A 25 -3.33 -0.62 15.04
N VAL A 26 -3.04 0.18 14.01
CA VAL A 26 -3.06 -0.28 12.61
C VAL A 26 -1.94 -1.29 12.35
N ARG A 27 -0.73 -1.04 12.88
CA ARG A 27 0.42 -1.94 12.79
C ARG A 27 0.12 -3.32 13.37
N ASP A 28 -0.48 -3.37 14.56
CA ASP A 28 -0.79 -4.62 15.25
C ASP A 28 -1.78 -5.46 14.46
N VAL A 29 -2.77 -4.82 13.84
CA VAL A 29 -3.73 -5.51 12.95
C VAL A 29 -3.04 -6.05 11.71
N ILE A 30 -2.13 -5.28 11.10
CA ILE A 30 -1.36 -5.75 9.93
C ILE A 30 -0.52 -6.96 10.32
N LEU A 31 0.29 -6.87 11.37
CA LEU A 31 1.18 -7.95 11.80
C LEU A 31 0.43 -9.23 12.18
N LYS A 32 -0.75 -9.10 12.81
CA LYS A 32 -1.60 -10.24 13.16
C LYS A 32 -2.11 -11.02 11.94
N ASN A 33 -2.26 -10.35 10.80
CA ASN A 33 -2.86 -10.90 9.59
C ASN A 33 -1.87 -11.08 8.43
N LEU A 34 -0.63 -10.65 8.62
CA LEU A 34 0.41 -10.70 7.60
C LEU A 34 0.87 -12.15 7.38
N ASP A 35 0.99 -12.55 6.11
CA ASP A 35 1.59 -13.85 5.75
C ASP A 35 3.06 -13.89 6.23
N PRO A 36 3.53 -15.02 6.81
CA PRO A 36 4.88 -15.14 7.36
C PRO A 36 6.03 -14.88 6.37
N SER A 37 5.76 -14.90 5.08
CA SER A 37 6.77 -14.61 4.04
C SER A 37 6.99 -13.11 3.81
N TYR A 38 6.23 -12.24 4.46
CA TYR A 38 6.51 -10.81 4.51
C TYR A 38 7.36 -10.46 5.73
N GLU A 39 8.11 -9.39 5.61
CA GLU A 39 8.87 -8.79 6.71
C GLU A 39 8.41 -7.36 6.97
N GLU A 40 8.61 -6.89 8.21
CA GLU A 40 8.43 -5.49 8.60
C GLU A 40 9.78 -4.81 8.74
N GLY A 41 9.89 -3.58 8.25
CA GLY A 41 11.08 -2.75 8.41
C GLY A 41 10.83 -1.31 7.98
N MET A 42 11.89 -0.53 7.86
CA MET A 42 11.80 0.83 7.35
C MET A 42 11.99 0.84 5.83
N GLN A 43 11.02 1.39 5.11
CA GLN A 43 11.13 1.67 3.67
C GLN A 43 10.71 3.12 3.39
N TYR A 44 11.49 3.86 2.62
CA TYR A 44 11.18 5.24 2.23
C TYR A 44 10.85 6.19 3.40
N GLY A 45 11.43 5.93 4.59
CA GLY A 45 11.15 6.69 5.80
C GLY A 45 9.78 6.43 6.43
N MET A 46 9.17 5.29 6.13
CA MET A 46 7.88 4.81 6.64
C MET A 46 8.04 3.39 7.18
N ILE A 47 7.08 2.92 7.99
CA ILE A 47 6.99 1.48 8.29
C ILE A 47 6.56 0.77 7.01
N GLY A 48 7.37 -0.15 6.53
CA GLY A 48 7.12 -0.95 5.34
C GLY A 48 6.87 -2.41 5.69
N TYR A 49 5.98 -3.04 4.94
CA TYR A 49 5.75 -4.48 4.92
C TYR A 49 6.08 -4.93 3.50
N TYR A 50 6.96 -5.89 3.36
CA TYR A 50 7.54 -6.22 2.06
C TYR A 50 7.87 -7.70 1.94
N VAL A 51 7.96 -8.18 0.70
CA VAL A 51 8.55 -9.49 0.40
C VAL A 51 10.06 -9.32 0.36
N PRO A 52 10.84 -9.98 1.26
CA PRO A 52 12.28 -9.84 1.31
C PRO A 52 12.98 -10.48 0.09
N HIS A 53 14.21 -10.07 -0.18
CA HIS A 53 15.00 -10.63 -1.28
C HIS A 53 15.26 -12.14 -1.14
N SER A 54 15.24 -12.68 0.07
CA SER A 54 15.33 -14.13 0.32
C SER A 54 14.16 -14.91 -0.28
N VAL A 55 12.98 -14.29 -0.39
CA VAL A 55 11.76 -14.86 -0.97
C VAL A 55 11.58 -14.42 -2.43
N TYR A 56 11.89 -13.17 -2.76
CA TYR A 56 11.80 -12.61 -4.11
C TYR A 56 13.09 -11.86 -4.50
N PRO A 57 14.10 -12.57 -5.04
CA PRO A 57 15.42 -12.00 -5.33
C PRO A 57 15.42 -10.82 -6.32
N LYS A 58 14.41 -10.72 -7.19
CA LYS A 58 14.28 -9.63 -8.17
C LYS A 58 14.04 -8.27 -7.51
N GLY A 59 13.54 -8.26 -6.26
CA GLY A 59 13.22 -7.03 -5.54
C GLY A 59 12.12 -6.19 -6.20
N TYR A 60 12.09 -4.91 -5.89
CA TYR A 60 11.11 -3.99 -6.45
C TYR A 60 11.50 -3.56 -7.87
N HIS A 61 10.63 -3.72 -8.84
CA HIS A 61 10.91 -3.47 -10.26
C HIS A 61 11.34 -2.03 -10.60
N CYS A 62 10.98 -1.03 -9.77
CA CYS A 62 11.43 0.35 -9.95
C CYS A 62 12.78 0.63 -9.28
N ASP A 63 13.15 -0.15 -8.27
CA ASP A 63 14.43 -0.09 -7.56
C ASP A 63 14.76 -1.48 -7.00
N PRO A 64 15.46 -2.34 -7.77
CA PRO A 64 15.74 -3.72 -7.38
C PRO A 64 16.59 -3.88 -6.10
N LYS A 65 17.23 -2.81 -5.62
CA LYS A 65 17.93 -2.80 -4.32
C LYS A 65 16.96 -2.82 -3.14
N GLN A 66 15.71 -2.43 -3.36
CA GLN A 66 14.66 -2.48 -2.35
C GLN A 66 13.91 -3.80 -2.44
N PRO A 67 13.54 -4.40 -1.30
CA PRO A 67 12.61 -5.53 -1.29
C PRO A 67 11.26 -5.09 -1.85
N LEU A 68 10.47 -6.05 -2.34
CA LEU A 68 9.19 -5.77 -3.01
C LEU A 68 8.16 -5.23 -2.01
N PRO A 69 7.75 -3.94 -2.08
CA PRO A 69 6.83 -3.35 -1.12
C PRO A 69 5.42 -3.90 -1.30
N PHE A 70 4.77 -4.24 -0.19
CA PHE A 70 3.38 -4.72 -0.12
C PHE A 70 2.46 -3.69 0.52
N ALA A 71 2.84 -3.17 1.69
CA ALA A 71 2.08 -2.13 2.38
C ALA A 71 3.05 -1.17 3.09
N MET A 72 2.60 0.06 3.34
CA MET A 72 3.37 1.03 4.11
C MET A 72 2.46 1.84 5.03
N LEU A 73 2.97 2.21 6.20
CA LEU A 73 2.24 2.95 7.20
C LEU A 73 3.05 4.18 7.63
N ALA A 74 2.44 5.36 7.54
CA ALA A 74 3.13 6.62 7.76
C ALA A 74 2.31 7.63 8.54
N SER A 75 2.99 8.41 9.40
CA SER A 75 2.47 9.65 9.95
C SER A 75 2.98 10.83 9.11
N GLN A 76 2.08 11.57 8.52
CA GLN A 76 2.37 12.74 7.69
C GLN A 76 1.91 14.02 8.41
N LYS A 77 2.21 15.20 7.86
CA LYS A 77 1.91 16.48 8.52
C LYS A 77 0.46 16.61 8.97
N ASN A 78 -0.50 16.30 8.10
CA ASN A 78 -1.93 16.58 8.33
C ASN A 78 -2.77 15.32 8.63
N TYR A 79 -2.26 14.13 8.37
CA TYR A 79 -2.96 12.85 8.50
C TYR A 79 -1.95 11.70 8.63
N MET A 80 -2.44 10.52 8.91
CA MET A 80 -1.71 9.27 8.78
C MET A 80 -2.18 8.54 7.51
N SER A 81 -1.34 7.69 6.96
CA SER A 81 -1.63 6.99 5.71
C SER A 81 -1.28 5.52 5.82
N LEU A 82 -2.20 4.68 5.37
CA LEU A 82 -1.96 3.29 5.07
C LEU A 82 -1.91 3.14 3.54
N TYR A 83 -0.79 2.71 3.00
CA TYR A 83 -0.63 2.36 1.59
C TYR A 83 -0.79 0.85 1.44
N LEU A 84 -1.66 0.41 0.55
CA LEU A 84 -1.85 -0.98 0.18
C LEU A 84 -1.50 -1.15 -1.30
N MET A 85 -0.34 -1.71 -1.60
CA MET A 85 0.11 -1.86 -2.98
C MET A 85 -0.69 -2.92 -3.74
N CYS A 86 -1.29 -3.86 -3.03
CA CYS A 86 -2.17 -4.89 -3.59
C CYS A 86 -3.48 -4.35 -4.19
N VAL A 87 -3.85 -3.09 -3.88
CA VAL A 87 -5.00 -2.41 -4.49
C VAL A 87 -4.58 -1.36 -5.52
N TYR A 88 -3.27 -1.25 -5.79
CA TYR A 88 -2.76 -0.33 -6.80
C TYR A 88 -3.11 -0.85 -8.21
N GLY A 89 -3.61 0.03 -9.05
CA GLY A 89 -4.09 -0.35 -10.38
C GLY A 89 -5.61 -0.62 -10.44
N GLY A 90 -6.35 -0.25 -9.37
CA GLY A 90 -7.81 -0.39 -9.28
C GLY A 90 -8.60 0.38 -10.34
N GLY A 91 -8.37 0.03 -11.62
CA GLY A 91 -9.23 0.38 -12.75
C GLY A 91 -10.37 -0.63 -12.91
N ASP A 92 -11.05 -0.56 -14.04
CA ASP A 92 -12.16 -1.46 -14.38
C ASP A 92 -11.69 -2.78 -15.01
N ASP A 93 -10.37 -3.05 -14.98
CA ASP A 93 -9.79 -4.27 -15.50
C ASP A 93 -9.99 -5.49 -14.58
N GLU A 94 -9.74 -6.68 -15.11
CA GLU A 94 -9.87 -7.95 -14.37
C GLU A 94 -8.59 -8.37 -13.64
N SER A 95 -7.64 -7.44 -13.43
CA SER A 95 -6.42 -7.72 -12.69
C SER A 95 -6.71 -8.08 -11.22
N ALA A 96 -5.80 -8.82 -10.59
CA ALA A 96 -5.93 -9.18 -9.18
C ALA A 96 -6.02 -7.94 -8.28
N GLY A 97 -5.26 -6.88 -8.61
CA GLY A 97 -5.30 -5.61 -7.88
C GLY A 97 -6.64 -4.91 -7.99
N SER A 98 -7.24 -4.89 -9.18
CA SER A 98 -8.57 -4.29 -9.41
C SER A 98 -9.68 -5.06 -8.69
N LYS A 99 -9.66 -6.39 -8.72
CA LYS A 99 -10.61 -7.24 -7.98
C LYS A 99 -10.52 -7.00 -6.47
N HIS A 100 -9.30 -6.93 -5.95
CA HIS A 100 -9.08 -6.70 -4.53
C HIS A 100 -9.49 -5.27 -4.11
N ALA A 101 -9.20 -4.26 -4.94
CA ALA A 101 -9.64 -2.88 -4.71
C ALA A 101 -11.16 -2.74 -4.72
N ARG A 102 -11.84 -3.40 -5.65
CA ARG A 102 -13.32 -3.42 -5.72
C ARG A 102 -13.92 -4.05 -4.46
N TRP A 103 -13.45 -5.24 -4.12
CA TRP A 103 -13.88 -5.91 -2.89
C TRP A 103 -13.67 -5.03 -1.64
N LEU A 104 -12.51 -4.40 -1.50
CA LEU A 104 -12.21 -3.54 -0.35
C LEU A 104 -13.18 -2.36 -0.26
N ARG A 105 -13.49 -1.70 -1.38
CA ARG A 105 -14.44 -0.59 -1.42
C ARG A 105 -15.86 -1.01 -1.07
N GLU A 106 -16.32 -2.14 -1.62
CA GLU A 106 -17.65 -2.70 -1.33
C GLU A 106 -17.79 -3.11 0.13
N ALA A 107 -16.78 -3.79 0.69
CA ALA A 107 -16.76 -4.18 2.08
C ALA A 107 -16.67 -2.95 3.01
N TRP A 108 -15.88 -1.93 2.62
CA TRP A 108 -15.77 -0.69 3.39
C TRP A 108 -17.11 0.05 3.45
N ALA A 109 -17.82 0.16 2.34
CA ALA A 109 -19.13 0.81 2.30
C ALA A 109 -20.13 0.22 3.29
N LYS A 110 -20.06 -1.11 3.53
CA LYS A 110 -20.91 -1.80 4.50
C LYS A 110 -20.60 -1.43 5.95
N THR A 111 -19.44 -0.86 6.24
CA THR A 111 -19.05 -0.46 7.61
C THR A 111 -19.66 0.87 8.04
N GLY A 112 -20.21 1.65 7.11
CA GLY A 112 -20.70 3.01 7.35
C GLY A 112 -19.58 4.04 7.60
N LYS A 113 -18.29 3.65 7.60
CA LYS A 113 -17.17 4.57 7.78
C LYS A 113 -16.80 5.25 6.47
N LYS A 114 -16.42 6.53 6.56
CA LYS A 114 -15.94 7.28 5.40
C LYS A 114 -14.61 6.70 4.90
N LEU A 115 -14.53 6.41 3.61
CA LEU A 115 -13.28 6.02 2.95
C LEU A 115 -12.61 7.24 2.33
N ASP A 116 -11.51 7.71 2.90
CA ASP A 116 -10.63 8.70 2.27
C ASP A 116 -9.46 7.98 1.60
N MET A 117 -9.67 7.58 0.35
CA MET A 117 -8.73 6.76 -0.40
C MET A 117 -8.34 7.42 -1.73
N GLY A 118 -7.03 7.48 -1.99
CA GLY A 118 -6.45 7.73 -3.32
C GLY A 118 -6.26 6.43 -4.10
N LYS A 119 -5.25 6.37 -4.96
CA LYS A 119 -4.97 5.16 -5.77
C LYS A 119 -4.63 3.93 -4.92
N SER A 120 -3.83 4.08 -3.87
CA SER A 120 -3.44 3.01 -2.95
C SER A 120 -3.30 3.51 -1.51
N CYS A 121 -3.56 4.78 -1.26
CA CYS A 121 -3.36 5.47 0.02
C CYS A 121 -4.70 5.69 0.70
N ILE A 122 -4.89 5.11 1.86
CA ILE A 122 -6.02 5.35 2.77
C ILE A 122 -5.55 6.33 3.83
N ARG A 123 -6.22 7.49 3.95
CA ARG A 123 -5.89 8.54 4.91
C ARG A 123 -6.80 8.46 6.12
N PHE A 124 -6.23 8.69 7.30
CA PHE A 124 -6.97 8.68 8.55
C PHE A 124 -6.32 9.65 9.56
N LYS A 125 -7.07 10.07 10.56
CA LYS A 125 -6.60 10.92 11.66
C LYS A 125 -6.57 10.18 12.99
N LYS A 126 -7.45 9.18 13.16
CA LYS A 126 -7.58 8.32 14.33
C LYS A 126 -7.71 6.87 13.89
N ALA A 127 -7.35 5.93 14.76
CA ALA A 127 -7.53 4.50 14.46
C ALA A 127 -8.99 4.14 14.21
N GLU A 128 -9.91 4.82 14.91
CA GLU A 128 -11.36 4.61 14.81
C GLU A 128 -11.94 5.03 13.47
N ASP A 129 -11.22 5.86 12.68
CA ASP A 129 -11.63 6.20 11.32
C ASP A 129 -11.58 4.98 10.39
N LEU A 130 -10.76 3.98 10.75
CA LEU A 130 -10.54 2.77 9.99
C LEU A 130 -11.39 1.60 10.51
N PRO A 131 -11.96 0.78 9.63
CA PRO A 131 -12.51 -0.53 10.00
C PRO A 131 -11.34 -1.53 10.13
N LEU A 132 -10.71 -1.57 11.31
CA LEU A 132 -9.46 -2.31 11.53
C LEU A 132 -9.58 -3.80 11.17
N GLU A 133 -10.72 -4.45 11.47
CA GLU A 133 -10.96 -5.84 11.08
C GLU A 133 -10.92 -6.02 9.56
N LEU A 134 -11.50 -5.09 8.81
CA LEU A 134 -11.48 -5.11 7.35
C LEU A 134 -10.07 -4.88 6.80
N ILE A 135 -9.25 -4.03 7.45
CA ILE A 135 -7.85 -3.86 7.10
C ILE A 135 -7.09 -5.19 7.30
N GLY A 136 -7.32 -5.87 8.41
CA GLY A 136 -6.74 -7.19 8.67
C GLY A 136 -7.14 -8.22 7.61
N GLU A 137 -8.41 -8.26 7.26
CA GLU A 137 -8.91 -9.14 6.19
C GLU A 137 -8.29 -8.80 4.83
N ALA A 138 -8.14 -7.52 4.50
CA ALA A 138 -7.51 -7.08 3.26
C ALA A 138 -6.04 -7.54 3.15
N VAL A 139 -5.30 -7.49 4.25
CA VAL A 139 -3.92 -7.99 4.32
C VAL A 139 -3.88 -9.51 4.18
N LYS A 140 -4.73 -10.24 4.96
CA LYS A 140 -4.80 -11.70 4.98
C LYS A 140 -5.12 -12.31 3.62
N ARG A 141 -5.93 -11.63 2.80
CA ARG A 141 -6.34 -12.10 1.46
C ARG A 141 -5.21 -12.14 0.44
N VAL A 142 -4.06 -11.56 0.74
CA VAL A 142 -2.96 -11.43 -0.23
C VAL A 142 -1.68 -12.08 0.32
N PRO A 143 -1.59 -13.42 0.34
CA PRO A 143 -0.35 -14.12 0.65
C PRO A 143 0.77 -13.71 -0.29
N ALA A 144 2.02 -13.71 0.19
CA ALA A 144 3.19 -13.24 -0.55
C ALA A 144 3.35 -13.93 -1.92
N ALA A 145 3.15 -15.26 -1.98
CA ALA A 145 3.22 -16.01 -3.24
C ALA A 145 2.18 -15.53 -4.28
N SER A 146 0.98 -15.19 -3.85
CA SER A 146 -0.07 -14.66 -4.75
C SER A 146 0.24 -13.25 -5.19
N TYR A 147 0.81 -12.43 -4.29
CA TYR A 147 1.23 -11.07 -4.61
C TYR A 147 2.36 -11.05 -5.63
N ILE A 148 3.38 -11.88 -5.46
CA ILE A 148 4.49 -12.04 -6.42
C ILE A 148 3.94 -12.40 -7.81
N ARG A 149 3.08 -13.43 -7.91
CA ARG A 149 2.47 -13.82 -9.19
C ARG A 149 1.70 -12.69 -9.85
N ALA A 150 0.94 -11.92 -9.09
CA ALA A 150 0.19 -10.77 -9.59
C ALA A 150 1.11 -9.67 -10.13
N ILE A 151 2.21 -9.37 -9.43
CA ILE A 151 3.22 -8.40 -9.89
C ILE A 151 3.92 -8.90 -11.15
N GLU A 152 4.34 -10.16 -11.21
CA GLU A 152 5.00 -10.71 -12.40
C GLU A 152 4.08 -10.73 -13.61
N ALA A 153 2.80 -11.08 -13.44
CA ALA A 153 1.80 -11.01 -14.50
C ALA A 153 1.62 -9.57 -15.01
N ALA A 154 1.53 -8.60 -14.11
CA ALA A 154 1.41 -7.19 -14.47
C ALA A 154 2.65 -6.65 -15.21
N LEU A 155 3.85 -7.10 -14.84
CA LEU A 155 5.10 -6.73 -15.52
C LEU A 155 5.28 -7.39 -16.88
N SER A 156 4.71 -8.59 -17.07
CA SER A 156 4.77 -9.35 -18.31
C SER A 156 3.76 -8.86 -19.35
N THR A 157 2.71 -8.14 -18.93
CA THR A 157 1.71 -7.60 -19.86
C THR A 157 2.28 -6.35 -20.55
N PRO A 158 2.42 -6.33 -21.89
CA PRO A 158 2.86 -5.13 -22.59
C PRO A 158 1.91 -3.98 -22.25
N ARG A 159 2.44 -2.88 -21.72
CA ARG A 159 1.64 -1.65 -21.57
C ARG A 159 1.17 -1.25 -22.97
N ALA A 160 -0.14 -1.30 -23.23
CA ALA A 160 -0.71 -0.67 -24.40
C ALA A 160 -0.24 0.79 -24.40
N ASN A 161 0.64 1.13 -25.36
CA ASN A 161 1.23 2.45 -25.50
C ASN A 161 0.12 3.49 -25.50
N GLY A 162 0.15 4.37 -24.49
CA GLY A 162 -0.71 5.53 -24.42
C GLY A 162 -0.42 6.52 -25.55
N THR A 163 -0.91 6.21 -26.74
CA THR A 163 -0.96 7.10 -27.90
C THR A 163 -2.11 8.10 -27.73
N ARG A 164 -2.08 8.92 -26.68
CA ARG A 164 -3.08 9.99 -26.49
C ARG A 164 -2.54 11.34 -25.99
N GLN A 165 -1.23 11.55 -25.90
CA GLN A 165 -0.69 12.85 -25.43
C GLN A 165 0.01 13.66 -26.53
N SER A 166 0.27 13.11 -27.71
CA SER A 166 0.92 13.84 -28.81
C SER A 166 -0.06 14.60 -29.74
N ALA A 167 -1.35 14.26 -29.71
CA ALA A 167 -2.34 14.92 -30.57
C ALA A 167 -2.89 16.25 -30.03
N ARG A 168 -2.76 16.50 -28.71
CA ARG A 168 -3.27 17.75 -28.11
C ARG A 168 -2.34 18.95 -28.26
N ASN A 169 -1.05 18.71 -28.43
CA ASN A 169 -0.08 19.82 -28.57
C ASN A 169 0.11 20.30 -30.01
N LYS A 170 -0.50 19.64 -31.03
CA LYS A 170 -0.46 20.10 -32.42
C LYS A 170 -1.63 20.96 -32.85
N ALA A 171 -2.71 21.00 -32.03
CA ALA A 171 -3.90 21.82 -32.30
C ALA A 171 -3.86 23.22 -31.65
N ALA A 172 -2.88 23.50 -30.77
CA ALA A 172 -2.71 24.79 -30.11
C ALA A 172 -1.62 25.69 -30.72
N ALA A 173 -1.08 25.30 -31.88
CA ALA A 173 -0.03 26.02 -32.60
C ALA A 173 -0.44 26.31 -34.07
N ARG A 174 -1.72 26.62 -34.28
CA ARG A 174 -2.18 27.24 -35.55
C ARG A 174 -3.16 28.37 -35.27
#